data_cf0d6aebcbfd70afa8899affe652e968
#
_entry.id   cf0d6aebcbfd70afa8899affe652e968
#
_cell.length_a   1.000
_cell.length_b   1.000
_cell.length_c   1.000
_cell.angle_alpha   90.00
_cell.angle_beta   90.00
_cell.angle_gamma   90.00
#
_symmetry.space_group_name_H-M   'P 1'
#
loop_
_entity.id
_entity.type
_entity.pdbx_description
1 polymer ?
#
loop_
_entity_poly.entity_id
_entity_poly.type
_entity_poly.pdbx_seq_one_letter_code
_entity_poly.pdbx_strand_id
1 'polypeptide(L)'
;VLIEKGIKVYTFHDPHPTPEVSYTIRKLFLAGGIRITASHNPKEYNGYKFYDKDGVEAAYEVNEDIEKTLASRPDELSIAYPPYEKKGEVIYLDETNDFDDEFLEKERTTSLYKDFFVGKRRTKIIFSSENGCTSKLAPLLLKRLGYKVRTTPTQDYFDPDFSGTENPNPETDASFTKSIEYRESLNKQGQK
;
A
#
# COMPACT_ATOMS: atom_id res chain seq x y z
N VAL A 1 -9.06 -14.18 -14.37
CA VAL A 1 -8.75 -15.56 -13.93
C VAL A 1 -9.55 -15.94 -12.69
N LEU A 2 -9.36 -15.28 -11.52
CA LEU A 2 -10.04 -15.66 -10.26
C LEU A 2 -11.57 -15.68 -10.40
N ILE A 3 -12.14 -14.68 -11.03
CA ILE A 3 -13.60 -14.57 -11.27
C ILE A 3 -14.09 -15.73 -12.14
N GLU A 4 -13.34 -16.08 -13.19
CA GLU A 4 -13.68 -17.24 -14.05
C GLU A 4 -13.61 -18.59 -13.31
N LYS A 5 -12.96 -18.60 -12.15
CA LYS A 5 -12.90 -19.74 -11.23
C LYS A 5 -13.98 -19.68 -10.13
N GLY A 6 -14.95 -18.78 -10.24
CA GLY A 6 -16.04 -18.65 -9.27
C GLY A 6 -15.62 -17.98 -7.96
N ILE A 7 -14.42 -17.38 -7.91
CA ILE A 7 -13.90 -16.75 -6.70
C ILE A 7 -14.40 -15.30 -6.61
N LYS A 8 -14.93 -14.93 -5.46
CA LYS A 8 -15.28 -13.54 -5.13
C LYS A 8 -14.01 -12.79 -4.75
N VAL A 9 -13.77 -11.66 -5.44
CA VAL A 9 -12.56 -10.86 -5.30
C VAL A 9 -12.92 -9.49 -4.74
N TYR A 10 -12.26 -9.10 -3.67
CA TYR A 10 -12.27 -7.74 -3.15
C TYR A 10 -10.98 -7.04 -3.59
N THR A 11 -11.09 -5.83 -4.11
CA THR A 11 -9.95 -5.09 -4.66
C THR A 11 -10.15 -3.59 -4.50
N PHE A 12 -9.17 -2.82 -4.94
CA PHE A 12 -9.19 -1.36 -5.00
C PHE A 12 -8.93 -0.92 -6.43
N HIS A 13 -9.42 0.25 -6.82
CA HIS A 13 -9.08 0.90 -8.09
C HIS A 13 -7.68 1.48 -8.04
N ASP A 14 -7.37 2.15 -6.93
CA ASP A 14 -6.08 2.78 -6.68
C ASP A 14 -5.15 1.88 -5.88
N PRO A 15 -3.83 2.04 -6.01
CA PRO A 15 -2.87 1.33 -5.17
C PRO A 15 -2.98 1.71 -3.69
N HIS A 16 -3.05 0.70 -2.84
CA HIS A 16 -3.17 0.83 -1.40
C HIS A 16 -1.94 0.26 -0.66
N PRO A 17 -1.63 0.71 0.56
CA PRO A 17 -0.47 0.25 1.30
C PRO A 17 -0.62 -1.18 1.82
N THR A 18 0.51 -1.88 2.01
CA THR A 18 0.55 -3.27 2.48
C THR A 18 -0.25 -3.54 3.77
N PRO A 19 -0.20 -2.68 4.80
CA PRO A 19 -0.98 -2.92 6.02
C PRO A 19 -2.49 -3.01 5.78
N GLU A 20 -2.98 -2.31 4.76
CA GLU A 20 -4.41 -2.34 4.43
C GLU A 20 -4.83 -3.66 3.78
N VAL A 21 -3.95 -4.32 3.03
CA VAL A 21 -4.20 -5.69 2.53
C VAL A 21 -4.42 -6.64 3.70
N SER A 22 -3.52 -6.65 4.69
CA SER A 22 -3.66 -7.43 5.91
C SER A 22 -4.93 -7.09 6.69
N TYR A 23 -5.26 -5.81 6.79
CA TYR A 23 -6.49 -5.34 7.43
C TYR A 23 -7.72 -5.87 6.70
N THR A 24 -7.76 -5.75 5.37
CA THR A 24 -8.87 -6.18 4.52
C THR A 24 -9.15 -7.67 4.68
N ILE A 25 -8.11 -8.50 4.64
CA ILE A 25 -8.25 -9.96 4.81
C ILE A 25 -8.92 -10.29 6.13
N ARG A 26 -8.44 -9.71 7.24
CA ARG A 26 -9.01 -9.96 8.57
C ARG A 26 -10.40 -9.34 8.75
N LYS A 27 -10.61 -8.12 8.26
CA LYS A 27 -11.87 -7.38 8.40
C LYS A 27 -13.02 -8.10 7.70
N LEU A 28 -12.77 -8.64 6.51
CA LEU A 28 -13.77 -9.29 5.67
C LEU A 28 -13.75 -10.81 5.77
N PHE A 29 -12.93 -11.39 6.66
CA PHE A 29 -12.78 -12.84 6.84
C PHE A 29 -12.48 -13.56 5.52
N LEU A 30 -11.54 -13.03 4.74
CA LEU A 30 -11.17 -13.58 3.43
C LEU A 30 -10.32 -14.84 3.59
N ALA A 31 -10.36 -15.70 2.59
CA ALA A 31 -9.52 -16.92 2.54
C ALA A 31 -8.02 -16.60 2.43
N GLY A 32 -7.69 -15.42 1.93
CA GLY A 32 -6.32 -14.94 1.76
C GLY A 32 -6.27 -13.72 0.86
N GLY A 33 -5.09 -13.29 0.49
CA GLY A 33 -4.90 -12.14 -0.37
C GLY A 33 -3.67 -12.26 -1.27
N ILE A 34 -3.66 -11.40 -2.28
CA ILE A 34 -2.56 -11.28 -3.23
C ILE A 34 -2.19 -9.82 -3.33
N ARG A 35 -0.90 -9.51 -3.30
CA ARG A 35 -0.38 -8.20 -3.56
C ARG A 35 0.64 -8.25 -4.69
N ILE A 36 0.49 -7.36 -5.67
CA ILE A 36 1.41 -7.21 -6.79
C ILE A 36 2.28 -5.99 -6.48
N THR A 37 3.57 -6.21 -6.24
CA THR A 37 4.52 -5.16 -5.88
C THR A 37 5.95 -5.65 -5.93
N ALA A 38 6.86 -4.80 -6.37
CA ALA A 38 8.30 -4.98 -6.21
C ALA A 38 8.89 -4.10 -5.08
N SER A 39 8.04 -3.69 -4.12
CA SER A 39 8.45 -2.79 -3.02
C SER A 39 8.96 -1.45 -3.56
N HIS A 40 10.22 -1.11 -3.28
CA HIS A 40 10.92 0.09 -3.70
C HIS A 40 11.95 -0.16 -4.82
N ASN A 41 11.83 -1.27 -5.51
CA ASN A 41 12.70 -1.55 -6.67
C ASN A 41 12.38 -0.60 -7.85
N PRO A 42 13.31 -0.45 -8.80
CA PRO A 42 13.04 0.28 -10.03
C PRO A 42 11.77 -0.17 -10.74
N LYS A 43 11.12 0.74 -11.46
CA LYS A 43 9.79 0.55 -12.06
C LYS A 43 9.66 -0.65 -13.02
N GLU A 44 10.80 -1.13 -13.55
CA GLU A 44 10.87 -2.29 -14.44
C GLU A 44 10.64 -3.61 -13.71
N TYR A 45 10.70 -3.60 -12.37
CA TYR A 45 10.50 -4.79 -11.54
C TYR A 45 9.06 -4.87 -11.06
N ASN A 46 8.59 -6.10 -10.94
CA ASN A 46 7.34 -6.39 -10.23
C ASN A 46 7.50 -7.67 -9.42
N GLY A 47 6.55 -7.95 -8.54
CA GLY A 47 6.58 -9.11 -7.69
C GLY A 47 5.18 -9.56 -7.26
N TYR A 48 5.11 -10.75 -6.71
CA TYR A 48 3.88 -11.39 -6.30
C TYR A 48 4.02 -11.85 -4.85
N LYS A 49 3.12 -11.39 -3.97
CA LYS A 49 3.11 -11.75 -2.56
C LYS A 49 1.76 -12.34 -2.18
N PHE A 50 1.79 -13.49 -1.51
CA PHE A 50 0.61 -14.15 -0.99
C PHE A 50 0.44 -13.85 0.50
N TYR A 51 -0.79 -13.73 0.93
CA TYR A 51 -1.20 -13.57 2.32
C TYR A 51 -2.21 -14.64 2.68
N ASP A 52 -2.06 -15.20 3.87
CA ASP A 52 -3.00 -16.17 4.41
C ASP A 52 -4.30 -15.51 4.94
N LYS A 53 -5.21 -16.33 5.47
CA LYS A 53 -6.48 -15.88 6.06
C LYS A 53 -6.32 -14.97 7.29
N ASP A 54 -5.16 -15.00 7.93
CA ASP A 54 -4.84 -14.17 9.08
C ASP A 54 -4.19 -12.84 8.68
N GLY A 55 -4.01 -12.62 7.38
CA GLY A 55 -3.42 -11.41 6.80
C GLY A 55 -1.90 -11.36 6.98
N VAL A 56 -1.26 -12.51 7.14
CA VAL A 56 0.19 -12.66 7.25
C VAL A 56 0.75 -13.06 5.88
N GLU A 57 1.89 -12.47 5.49
CA GLU A 57 2.58 -12.86 4.26
C GLU A 57 2.99 -14.34 4.36
N ALA A 58 2.79 -15.07 3.27
CA ALA A 58 3.02 -16.51 3.22
C ALA A 58 4.45 -16.87 3.64
N ALA A 59 4.56 -17.90 4.47
CA ALA A 59 5.84 -18.42 4.91
C ALA A 59 6.66 -18.99 3.73
N TYR A 60 7.96 -19.14 3.95
CA TYR A 60 8.90 -19.59 2.92
C TYR A 60 8.47 -20.92 2.29
N GLU A 61 8.04 -21.87 3.11
CA GLU A 61 7.62 -23.21 2.68
C GLU A 61 6.41 -23.17 1.73
N VAL A 62 5.47 -22.26 1.99
CA VAL A 62 4.29 -22.05 1.13
C VAL A 62 4.71 -21.45 -0.21
N ASN A 63 5.63 -20.50 -0.20
CA ASN A 63 6.16 -19.90 -1.42
C ASN A 63 6.93 -20.92 -2.26
N GLU A 64 7.76 -21.79 -1.64
CA GLU A 64 8.41 -22.92 -2.36
C GLU A 64 7.41 -23.84 -3.04
N ASP A 65 6.30 -24.19 -2.38
CA ASP A 65 5.28 -25.07 -2.95
C ASP A 65 4.53 -24.40 -4.11
N ILE A 66 4.30 -23.08 -4.02
CA ILE A 66 3.75 -22.29 -5.12
C ILE A 66 4.72 -22.29 -6.30
N GLU A 67 6.00 -22.04 -6.08
CA GLU A 67 7.03 -22.03 -7.12
C GLU A 67 7.16 -23.40 -7.81
N LYS A 68 7.20 -24.49 -7.04
CA LYS A 68 7.20 -25.87 -7.57
C LYS A 68 5.96 -26.14 -8.44
N THR A 69 4.81 -25.66 -7.98
CA THR A 69 3.56 -25.81 -8.73
C THR A 69 3.59 -25.02 -10.03
N LEU A 70 4.09 -23.80 -10.02
CA LEU A 70 4.25 -22.97 -11.22
C LEU A 70 5.24 -23.60 -12.20
N ALA A 71 6.40 -24.06 -11.72
CA ALA A 71 7.42 -24.70 -12.56
C ALA A 71 6.94 -26.00 -13.23
N SER A 72 5.96 -26.68 -12.64
CA SER A 72 5.37 -27.92 -13.18
C SER A 72 4.26 -27.67 -14.22
N ARG A 73 3.86 -26.42 -14.43
CA ARG A 73 2.76 -26.08 -15.33
C ARG A 73 3.26 -25.74 -16.73
N PRO A 74 2.43 -25.97 -17.77
CA PRO A 74 2.72 -25.46 -19.10
C PRO A 74 2.69 -23.92 -19.09
N ASP A 75 3.24 -23.32 -20.15
CA ASP A 75 3.21 -21.89 -20.42
C ASP A 75 1.83 -21.30 -20.09
N GLU A 76 1.81 -20.22 -19.32
CA GLU A 76 0.61 -19.55 -18.83
C GLU A 76 -0.33 -19.15 -19.98
N LEU A 77 0.22 -18.79 -21.14
CA LEU A 77 -0.53 -18.44 -22.34
C LEU A 77 -1.28 -19.63 -22.95
N SER A 78 -0.85 -20.87 -22.63
CA SER A 78 -1.48 -22.09 -23.11
C SER A 78 -2.54 -22.66 -22.16
N ILE A 79 -2.74 -22.08 -20.98
CA ILE A 79 -3.72 -22.56 -20.00
C ILE A 79 -5.14 -22.26 -20.49
N ALA A 80 -5.85 -23.31 -20.89
CA ALA A 80 -7.27 -23.23 -21.15
C ALA A 80 -8.05 -23.15 -19.81
N TYR A 81 -8.86 -22.13 -19.66
CA TYR A 81 -9.77 -21.99 -18.52
C TYR A 81 -11.15 -22.48 -18.96
N PRO A 82 -11.60 -23.68 -18.54
CA PRO A 82 -12.95 -24.10 -18.84
C PRO A 82 -13.95 -23.12 -18.23
N PRO A 83 -15.07 -22.83 -18.90
CA PRO A 83 -16.10 -21.96 -18.36
C PRO A 83 -16.63 -22.56 -17.05
N TYR A 84 -16.71 -21.73 -16.02
CA TYR A 84 -17.38 -22.09 -14.77
C TYR A 84 -18.87 -21.81 -14.90
N GLU A 85 -19.70 -22.67 -14.36
CA GLU A 85 -21.16 -22.51 -14.36
C GLU A 85 -21.57 -21.22 -13.64
N LYS A 86 -20.85 -20.84 -12.59
CA LYS A 86 -21.07 -19.60 -11.84
C LYS A 86 -19.77 -18.79 -11.79
N LYS A 87 -19.80 -17.62 -12.40
CA LYS A 87 -18.70 -16.64 -12.28
C LYS A 87 -18.62 -16.07 -10.87
N GLY A 88 -17.41 -15.74 -10.44
CA GLY A 88 -17.18 -14.94 -9.25
C GLY A 88 -17.60 -13.48 -9.45
N GLU A 89 -17.39 -12.71 -8.42
CA GLU A 89 -17.75 -11.28 -8.36
C GLU A 89 -16.50 -10.45 -8.03
N VAL A 90 -16.42 -9.24 -8.57
CA VAL A 90 -15.43 -8.24 -8.15
C VAL A 90 -16.15 -7.17 -7.35
N ILE A 91 -15.62 -6.85 -6.18
CA ILE A 91 -16.09 -5.77 -5.32
C ILE A 91 -14.93 -4.80 -5.10
N TYR A 92 -15.15 -3.56 -5.47
CA TYR A 92 -14.21 -2.47 -5.21
C TYR A 92 -14.51 -1.84 -3.85
N LEU A 93 -13.49 -1.69 -3.02
CA LEU A 93 -13.62 -1.22 -1.65
C LEU A 93 -13.44 0.31 -1.54
N ASP A 94 -12.88 0.92 -2.56
CA ASP A 94 -12.59 2.35 -2.64
C ASP A 94 -13.57 3.14 -3.53
N GLU A 95 -14.78 2.61 -3.76
CA GLU A 95 -15.86 3.37 -4.39
C GLU A 95 -16.34 4.54 -3.52
N THR A 96 -16.20 4.39 -2.20
CA THR A 96 -16.36 5.47 -1.21
C THR A 96 -15.11 5.54 -0.35
N ASN A 97 -14.97 6.59 0.47
CA ASN A 97 -13.85 6.68 1.42
C ASN A 97 -14.09 5.90 2.73
N ASP A 98 -15.21 5.22 2.88
CA ASP A 98 -15.61 4.60 4.15
C ASP A 98 -14.63 3.51 4.59
N PHE A 99 -14.15 2.68 3.67
CA PHE A 99 -13.21 1.62 3.98
C PHE A 99 -11.83 2.16 4.39
N ASP A 100 -11.31 3.13 3.66
CA ASP A 100 -10.08 3.85 4.01
C ASP A 100 -10.21 4.51 5.39
N ASP A 101 -11.34 5.13 5.66
CA ASP A 101 -11.62 5.82 6.94
C ASP A 101 -11.66 4.85 8.12
N GLU A 102 -12.27 3.68 7.95
CA GLU A 102 -12.24 2.62 8.96
C GLU A 102 -10.82 2.09 9.20
N PHE A 103 -10.05 1.86 8.13
CA PHE A 103 -8.66 1.44 8.23
C PHE A 103 -7.83 2.48 9.00
N LEU A 104 -7.90 3.75 8.59
CA LEU A 104 -7.17 4.84 9.26
C LEU A 104 -7.57 5.00 10.73
N GLU A 105 -8.85 4.80 11.07
CA GLU A 105 -9.28 4.84 12.46
C GLU A 105 -8.73 3.65 13.25
N LYS A 106 -8.70 2.46 12.65
CA LYS A 106 -8.06 1.29 13.26
C LYS A 106 -6.58 1.55 13.54
N GLU A 107 -5.84 2.07 12.57
CA GLU A 107 -4.43 2.41 12.73
C GLU A 107 -4.23 3.51 13.79
N ARG A 108 -5.09 4.51 13.83
CA ARG A 108 -5.06 5.55 14.87
C ARG A 108 -5.22 4.94 16.27
N THR A 109 -6.11 3.96 16.42
CA THR A 109 -6.36 3.32 17.73
C THR A 109 -5.26 2.38 18.19
N THR A 110 -4.38 1.91 17.31
CA THR A 110 -3.21 1.10 17.67
C THR A 110 -2.05 1.92 18.25
N SER A 111 -2.07 3.24 18.07
CA SER A 111 -1.05 4.13 18.63
C SER A 111 -1.05 4.08 20.16
N LEU A 112 0.09 3.73 20.76
CA LEU A 112 0.27 3.62 22.21
C LEU A 112 -0.02 4.92 22.97
N TYR A 113 0.18 6.07 22.31
CA TYR A 113 0.04 7.40 22.91
C TYR A 113 -1.04 8.26 22.22
N LYS A 114 -2.04 7.63 21.63
CA LYS A 114 -3.07 8.29 20.83
C LYS A 114 -3.76 9.46 21.56
N ASP A 115 -4.08 9.28 22.84
CA ASP A 115 -4.82 10.26 23.61
C ASP A 115 -3.92 11.32 24.29
N PHE A 116 -2.66 10.98 24.54
CA PHE A 116 -1.70 11.86 25.21
C PHE A 116 -1.22 12.99 24.29
N PHE A 117 -1.07 12.73 23.00
CA PHE A 117 -0.46 13.68 22.07
C PHE A 117 -1.47 14.40 21.16
N VAL A 118 -2.72 13.98 21.09
CA VAL A 118 -3.75 14.62 20.26
C VAL A 118 -3.91 16.08 20.63
N GLY A 119 -3.83 16.96 19.65
CA GLY A 119 -3.94 18.42 19.82
C GLY A 119 -2.74 19.10 20.48
N LYS A 120 -1.75 18.35 21.02
CA LYS A 120 -0.55 18.90 21.68
C LYS A 120 0.73 18.66 20.88
N ARG A 121 0.65 18.02 19.72
CA ARG A 121 1.83 17.72 18.91
C ARG A 121 2.36 18.99 18.26
N ARG A 122 3.51 19.45 18.72
CA ARG A 122 4.24 20.59 18.14
C ARG A 122 5.11 20.19 16.96
N THR A 123 5.38 18.89 16.82
CA THR A 123 6.22 18.37 15.74
C THR A 123 5.56 18.62 14.41
N LYS A 124 6.31 19.25 13.52
CA LYS A 124 5.96 19.41 12.11
C LYS A 124 6.63 18.30 11.33
N ILE A 125 5.88 17.68 10.45
CA ILE A 125 6.36 16.59 9.62
C ILE A 125 6.34 17.05 8.16
N ILE A 126 7.43 16.84 7.47
CA ILE A 126 7.48 16.83 6.01
C ILE A 126 7.48 15.37 5.61
N PHE A 127 6.45 14.99 4.88
CA PHE A 127 6.23 13.62 4.43
C PHE A 127 6.47 13.53 2.93
N SER A 128 7.18 12.51 2.51
CA SER A 128 7.26 12.08 1.11
C SER A 128 6.75 10.65 0.99
N SER A 129 5.93 10.39 -0.01
CA SER A 129 5.56 9.04 -0.39
C SER A 129 6.51 8.43 -1.42
N GLU A 130 7.49 9.18 -1.90
CA GLU A 130 8.36 8.81 -3.02
C GLU A 130 7.55 8.34 -4.25
N ASN A 131 6.42 9.01 -4.51
CA ASN A 131 5.42 8.62 -5.50
C ASN A 131 4.78 7.23 -5.27
N GLY A 132 4.92 6.69 -4.06
CA GLY A 132 4.37 5.38 -3.70
C GLY A 132 2.90 5.42 -3.28
N CYS A 133 2.33 4.23 -3.05
CA CYS A 133 0.92 4.01 -2.72
C CYS A 133 0.46 4.59 -1.37
N THR A 134 1.36 5.10 -0.53
CA THR A 134 1.02 5.73 0.75
C THR A 134 0.68 7.22 0.62
N SER A 135 0.76 7.79 -0.56
CA SER A 135 0.59 9.23 -0.83
C SER A 135 -0.72 9.82 -0.29
N LYS A 136 -1.82 9.08 -0.39
CA LYS A 136 -3.14 9.47 0.11
C LYS A 136 -3.30 9.22 1.62
N LEU A 137 -3.04 8.00 2.06
CA LEU A 137 -3.46 7.55 3.39
C LEU A 137 -2.49 7.95 4.52
N ALA A 138 -1.17 7.90 4.29
CA ALA A 138 -0.21 8.19 5.34
C ALA A 138 -0.26 9.65 5.85
N PRO A 139 -0.35 10.68 4.98
CA PRO A 139 -0.55 12.05 5.46
C PRO A 139 -1.86 12.24 6.23
N LEU A 140 -2.94 11.54 5.85
CA LEU A 140 -4.21 11.58 6.56
C LEU A 140 -4.09 10.97 7.95
N LEU A 141 -3.46 9.80 8.06
CA LEU A 141 -3.22 9.16 9.36
C LEU A 141 -2.42 10.05 10.30
N LEU A 142 -1.32 10.62 9.81
CA LEU A 142 -0.48 11.53 10.60
C LEU A 142 -1.27 12.77 11.08
N LYS A 143 -2.14 13.34 10.24
CA LYS A 143 -3.03 14.44 10.63
C LYS A 143 -4.05 14.01 11.68
N ARG A 144 -4.66 12.83 11.54
CA ARG A 144 -5.60 12.26 12.54
C ARG A 144 -4.91 11.98 13.89
N LEU A 145 -3.62 11.69 13.86
CA LEU A 145 -2.77 11.57 15.05
C LEU A 145 -2.36 12.95 15.65
N GLY A 146 -2.80 14.07 15.06
CA GLY A 146 -2.58 15.41 15.57
C GLY A 146 -1.28 16.08 15.12
N TYR A 147 -0.55 15.51 14.18
CA TYR A 147 0.64 16.14 13.62
C TYR A 147 0.31 17.25 12.61
N LYS A 148 1.19 18.24 12.52
CA LYS A 148 1.18 19.22 11.43
C LYS A 148 1.98 18.65 10.26
N VAL A 149 1.29 18.23 9.21
CA VAL A 149 1.92 17.53 8.07
C VAL A 149 1.90 18.41 6.84
N ARG A 150 3.02 18.50 6.17
CA ARG A 150 3.18 19.00 4.80
C ARG A 150 3.74 17.86 3.95
N THR A 151 3.30 17.77 2.72
CA THR A 151 3.81 16.78 1.77
C THR A 151 4.87 17.40 0.88
N THR A 152 5.89 16.62 0.51
CA THR A 152 6.95 17.05 -0.40
C THR A 152 6.38 17.22 -1.80
N PRO A 153 6.42 18.42 -2.39
CA PRO A 153 5.94 18.66 -3.75
C PRO A 153 6.58 17.68 -4.74
N THR A 154 5.84 17.29 -5.78
CA THR A 154 6.22 16.30 -6.81
C THR A 154 6.36 14.85 -6.32
N GLN A 155 6.33 14.60 -5.02
CA GLN A 155 6.40 13.27 -4.40
C GLN A 155 5.16 12.94 -3.56
N ASP A 156 4.09 13.72 -3.64
CA ASP A 156 2.90 13.64 -2.80
C ASP A 156 1.69 12.99 -3.47
N TYR A 157 1.90 12.37 -4.61
CA TYR A 157 0.90 11.60 -5.34
C TYR A 157 1.48 10.25 -5.79
N PHE A 158 0.61 9.30 -6.07
CA PHE A 158 1.03 8.03 -6.67
C PHE A 158 1.42 8.22 -8.13
N ASP A 159 2.59 7.74 -8.49
CA ASP A 159 3.10 7.74 -9.86
C ASP A 159 3.89 6.45 -10.12
N PRO A 160 3.39 5.56 -10.99
CA PRO A 160 4.05 4.29 -11.28
C PRO A 160 5.43 4.45 -11.96
N ASP A 161 5.68 5.62 -12.55
CA ASP A 161 6.97 5.93 -13.17
C ASP A 161 7.98 6.56 -12.20
N PHE A 162 7.56 6.89 -10.97
CA PHE A 162 8.39 7.57 -9.96
C PHE A 162 9.02 8.86 -10.47
N SER A 163 8.29 9.62 -11.31
CA SER A 163 8.82 10.82 -12.01
C SER A 163 9.29 11.93 -11.05
N GLY A 164 8.74 11.96 -9.84
CA GLY A 164 9.12 12.89 -8.79
C GLY A 164 10.32 12.43 -7.96
N THR A 165 10.83 11.22 -8.17
CA THR A 165 11.80 10.56 -7.29
C THR A 165 12.99 10.07 -8.08
N GLU A 166 14.20 10.40 -7.64
CA GLU A 166 15.43 9.93 -8.27
C GLU A 166 15.69 8.44 -7.96
N ASN A 167 15.43 8.06 -6.71
CA ASN A 167 15.54 6.69 -6.25
C ASN A 167 14.44 6.43 -5.20
N PRO A 168 13.45 5.53 -5.47
CA PRO A 168 12.35 5.26 -4.55
C PRO A 168 12.77 4.44 -3.31
N ASN A 169 14.03 4.01 -3.22
CA ASN A 169 14.51 3.27 -2.06
C ASN A 169 14.75 4.20 -0.85
N PRO A 170 13.93 4.10 0.22
CA PRO A 170 14.05 4.95 1.41
C PRO A 170 15.33 4.70 2.23
N GLU A 171 16.11 3.68 1.90
CA GLU A 171 17.39 3.38 2.56
C GLU A 171 18.55 4.19 1.98
N THR A 172 18.32 4.99 0.94
CA THR A 172 19.33 5.83 0.30
C THR A 172 19.17 7.30 0.65
N ASP A 173 20.25 8.03 0.75
CA ASP A 173 20.24 9.48 1.02
C ASP A 173 19.51 10.27 -0.09
N ALA A 174 19.53 9.77 -1.32
CA ALA A 174 18.90 10.39 -2.47
C ALA A 174 17.39 10.56 -2.29
N SER A 175 16.72 9.61 -1.63
CA SER A 175 15.28 9.66 -1.38
C SER A 175 14.85 10.86 -0.51
N PHE A 176 15.72 11.36 0.35
CA PHE A 176 15.42 12.49 1.25
C PHE A 176 15.74 13.86 0.65
N THR A 177 16.45 13.93 -0.47
CA THR A 177 16.97 15.20 -1.03
C THR A 177 15.86 16.24 -1.21
N LYS A 178 14.78 15.90 -1.89
CA LYS A 178 13.67 16.84 -2.14
C LYS A 178 12.94 17.28 -0.87
N SER A 179 12.80 16.39 0.09
CA SER A 179 12.19 16.71 1.39
C SER A 179 13.06 17.68 2.19
N ILE A 180 14.38 17.52 2.13
CA ILE A 180 15.35 18.43 2.76
C ILE A 180 15.31 19.80 2.09
N GLU A 181 15.37 19.86 0.76
CA GLU A 181 15.28 21.11 -0.01
C GLU A 181 13.98 21.85 0.27
N TYR A 182 12.86 21.13 0.31
CA TYR A 182 11.56 21.69 0.64
C TYR A 182 11.55 22.29 2.05
N ARG A 183 12.08 21.58 3.04
CA ARG A 183 12.23 22.10 4.41
C ARG A 183 13.05 23.40 4.43
N GLU A 184 14.15 23.44 3.70
CA GLU A 184 15.00 24.64 3.63
C GLU A 184 14.29 25.82 2.98
N SER A 185 13.51 25.58 1.93
CA SER A 185 12.69 26.61 1.29
C SER A 185 11.68 27.21 2.26
N LEU A 186 11.00 26.36 3.06
CA LEU A 186 10.06 26.79 4.10
C LEU A 186 10.74 27.61 5.19
N ASN A 187 11.95 27.24 5.58
CA ASN A 187 12.73 27.99 6.57
C ASN A 187 13.09 29.41 6.08
N LYS A 188 13.50 29.53 4.81
CA LYS A 188 13.78 30.83 4.17
C LYS A 188 12.55 31.73 4.09
N GLN A 189 11.36 31.16 3.97
CA GLN A 189 10.07 31.86 3.95
C GLN A 189 9.52 32.20 5.35
N GLY A 190 10.24 31.87 6.42
CA GLY A 190 9.78 32.09 7.80
C GLY A 190 8.65 31.13 8.25
N GLN A 191 8.39 30.06 7.48
CA GLN A 191 7.31 29.09 7.72
C GLN A 191 7.81 27.88 8.54
N LYS A 192 8.65 28.14 9.56
CA LYS A 192 9.22 27.09 10.42
C LYS A 192 8.17 26.23 11.12
#